data_e696c320ab7474c44056cace850cb75f
#
_entry.id   e696c320ab7474c44056cace850cb75f
#
_cell.length_a   1.000
_cell.length_b   1.000
_cell.length_c   1.000
_cell.angle_alpha   90.00
_cell.angle_beta   90.00
_cell.angle_gamma   90.00
#
_symmetry.space_group_name_H-M   'P 1'
#
loop_
_entity.id
_entity.type
_entity.pdbx_description
1 polymer ?
#
loop_
_entity_poly.entity_id
_entity_poly.type
_entity_poly.pdbx_seq_one_letter_code
_entity_poly.pdbx_strand_id
1 'polypeptide(L)'
;LFRQGGVSSIEVPSISNQVEFAHGELQSTAELEIATTIPTQTGDAELLTVFLEESNDVLSSIAENLSICQSNPTDLEAIAAIRRGFHTLKGSGRMVKLYDLSEVAWRIEQVLNRWLSERSPATKELLDLLECGQNRIGAWCDSLKKTGIAEIDPAELFELARQLMYASGSERSDVGEIETETQG
;
A
#
# COMPACT_ATOMS: atom_id res chain seq x y z
N LEU A 1 50.01 7.69 54.96
CA LEU A 1 48.90 8.17 55.76
C LEU A 1 47.63 8.03 54.95
N PHE A 2 46.78 7.12 55.41
CA PHE A 2 45.46 6.83 54.88
C PHE A 2 44.45 7.93 55.15
N ARG A 3 43.55 8.19 54.19
CA ARG A 3 42.25 8.70 54.51
C ARG A 3 41.19 8.17 53.57
N GLN A 4 40.30 7.39 54.13
CA GLN A 4 39.05 6.89 53.56
C GLN A 4 38.06 8.04 53.38
N GLY A 5 37.32 8.03 52.34
CA GLY A 5 36.20 8.91 52.05
C GLY A 5 35.04 8.15 51.49
N GLY A 6 33.96 8.16 52.23
CA GLY A 6 32.77 7.38 52.27
C GLY A 6 31.90 7.35 51.00
N VAL A 7 31.29 6.22 50.85
CA VAL A 7 30.20 5.95 49.93
C VAL A 7 28.87 6.44 50.52
N SER A 8 28.25 7.40 49.85
CA SER A 8 26.87 7.81 50.14
C SER A 8 25.90 6.84 49.46
N SER A 9 25.23 6.04 50.27
CA SER A 9 24.07 5.28 49.84
C SER A 9 22.88 6.20 49.62
N ILE A 10 22.32 6.15 48.44
CA ILE A 10 21.03 6.79 48.14
C ILE A 10 19.96 5.70 48.31
N GLU A 11 19.14 5.89 49.36
CA GLU A 11 17.94 5.07 49.59
C GLU A 11 16.87 5.44 48.57
N VAL A 12 16.36 4.42 47.85
CA VAL A 12 15.16 4.51 47.03
C VAL A 12 13.95 4.12 47.89
N PRO A 13 12.90 4.93 47.98
CA PRO A 13 11.71 4.56 48.73
C PRO A 13 10.91 3.48 47.98
N SER A 14 10.70 2.34 48.65
CA SER A 14 9.73 1.31 48.28
C SER A 14 8.31 1.88 48.30
N ILE A 15 7.67 1.93 47.15
CA ILE A 15 6.23 2.15 47.09
C ILE A 15 5.59 0.77 46.89
N SER A 16 5.18 0.16 48.00
CA SER A 16 4.24 -0.95 48.00
C SER A 16 2.87 -0.40 47.61
N ASN A 17 2.39 -0.69 46.43
CA ASN A 17 0.96 -0.55 46.14
C ASN A 17 0.41 -1.95 45.86
N GLN A 18 -0.27 -2.49 46.85
CA GLN A 18 -1.14 -3.65 46.73
C GLN A 18 -2.32 -3.23 45.87
N VAL A 19 -2.46 -3.83 44.71
CA VAL A 19 -3.71 -3.76 43.91
C VAL A 19 -4.40 -5.11 44.14
N GLU A 20 -5.52 -5.04 44.86
CA GLU A 20 -6.43 -6.18 45.03
C GLU A 20 -6.95 -6.65 43.67
N PHE A 21 -6.78 -7.96 43.40
CA PHE A 21 -7.42 -8.62 42.28
C PHE A 21 -8.92 -8.80 42.58
N ALA A 22 -9.73 -7.89 42.01
CA ALA A 22 -11.14 -8.14 41.86
C ALA A 22 -11.34 -9.07 40.65
N HIS A 23 -11.88 -10.27 40.88
CA HIS A 23 -12.41 -11.13 39.84
C HIS A 23 -13.61 -10.44 39.18
N GLY A 24 -13.48 -10.13 37.90
CA GLY A 24 -14.54 -9.67 37.01
C GLY A 24 -14.27 -10.18 35.61
N GLU A 25 -15.03 -11.16 35.24
CA GLU A 25 -15.41 -11.68 33.92
C GLU A 25 -14.61 -11.27 32.68
N LEU A 26 -14.00 -12.30 32.10
CA LEU A 26 -13.56 -12.36 30.71
C LEU A 26 -14.73 -12.03 29.75
N GLN A 27 -14.79 -10.83 29.25
CA GLN A 27 -15.57 -10.53 28.06
C GLN A 27 -14.61 -10.28 26.91
N SER A 28 -14.70 -11.21 25.98
CA SER A 28 -14.46 -11.10 24.53
C SER A 28 -13.52 -10.01 24.09
N THR A 29 -12.35 -10.42 23.67
CA THR A 29 -11.47 -9.66 22.80
C THR A 29 -12.23 -9.29 21.54
N ALA A 30 -12.79 -8.09 21.52
CA ALA A 30 -13.24 -7.47 20.29
C ALA A 30 -12.01 -7.30 19.39
N GLU A 31 -12.05 -7.93 18.24
CA GLU A 31 -11.17 -7.66 17.12
C GLU A 31 -11.10 -6.14 16.94
N LEU A 32 -9.89 -5.57 17.06
CA LEU A 32 -9.63 -4.20 16.66
C LEU A 32 -9.74 -4.16 15.14
N GLU A 33 -10.93 -3.94 14.62
CA GLU A 33 -11.13 -3.51 13.24
C GLU A 33 -10.40 -2.19 13.06
N ILE A 34 -9.33 -2.21 12.27
CA ILE A 34 -8.59 -1.01 11.90
C ILE A 34 -9.42 -0.29 10.83
N ALA A 35 -10.52 0.31 11.25
CA ALA A 35 -11.23 1.27 10.41
C ALA A 35 -10.42 2.57 10.37
N THR A 36 -9.97 2.97 9.19
CA THR A 36 -9.34 4.28 9.00
C THR A 36 -10.39 5.37 9.27
N THR A 37 -10.32 5.96 10.46
CA THR A 37 -11.28 6.98 10.92
C THR A 37 -10.90 8.35 10.35
N ILE A 38 -11.90 9.07 9.84
CA ILE A 38 -11.75 10.43 9.31
C ILE A 38 -11.25 11.40 10.38
N PRO A 39 -10.37 12.33 10.01
CA PRO A 39 -9.91 13.40 10.88
C PRO A 39 -11.04 14.32 11.33
N THR A 40 -11.08 14.63 12.63
CA THR A 40 -12.19 15.33 13.32
C THR A 40 -12.06 16.87 13.31
N GLN A 41 -11.16 17.45 12.49
CA GLN A 41 -11.00 18.90 12.40
C GLN A 41 -11.56 19.43 11.06
N THR A 42 -12.19 20.59 11.08
CA THR A 42 -12.85 21.21 9.91
C THR A 42 -11.95 21.28 8.67
N GLY A 43 -10.66 21.59 8.83
CA GLY A 43 -9.70 21.61 7.73
C GLY A 43 -9.38 20.24 7.14
N ASP A 44 -9.41 19.20 7.95
CA ASP A 44 -9.19 17.81 7.48
C ASP A 44 -10.39 17.31 6.64
N ALA A 45 -11.61 17.71 6.96
CA ALA A 45 -12.81 17.37 6.18
C ALA A 45 -12.84 18.06 4.80
N GLU A 46 -12.40 19.30 4.72
CA GLU A 46 -12.25 20.02 3.45
C GLU A 46 -11.18 19.36 2.57
N LEU A 47 -10.03 19.01 3.14
CA LEU A 47 -8.97 18.31 2.41
C LEU A 47 -9.43 16.93 1.92
N LEU A 48 -10.20 16.20 2.72
CA LEU A 48 -10.78 14.92 2.29
C LEU A 48 -11.75 15.10 1.12
N THR A 49 -12.58 16.16 1.13
CA THR A 49 -13.50 16.45 0.03
C THR A 49 -12.73 16.71 -1.26
N VAL A 50 -11.70 17.55 -1.23
CA VAL A 50 -10.84 17.83 -2.39
C VAL A 50 -10.15 16.56 -2.88
N PHE A 51 -9.62 15.73 -1.95
CA PHE A 51 -9.02 14.44 -2.29
C PHE A 51 -10.01 13.53 -3.03
N LEU A 52 -11.26 13.44 -2.56
CA LEU A 52 -12.27 12.56 -3.17
C LEU A 52 -12.67 13.02 -4.57
N GLU A 53 -12.73 14.34 -4.80
CA GLU A 53 -12.99 14.93 -6.13
C GLU A 53 -11.81 14.64 -7.07
N GLU A 54 -10.59 14.95 -6.67
CA GLU A 54 -9.37 14.67 -7.44
C GLU A 54 -9.21 13.19 -7.75
N SER A 55 -9.44 12.32 -6.75
CA SER A 55 -9.33 10.87 -6.93
C SER A 55 -10.29 10.32 -7.99
N ASN A 56 -11.49 10.86 -8.09
CA ASN A 56 -12.45 10.47 -9.11
C ASN A 56 -11.94 10.75 -10.53
N ASP A 57 -11.37 11.94 -10.75
CA ASP A 57 -10.82 12.33 -12.04
C ASP A 57 -9.60 11.47 -12.40
N VAL A 58 -8.73 11.22 -11.43
CA VAL A 58 -7.55 10.38 -11.61
C VAL A 58 -7.94 8.93 -11.93
N LEU A 59 -8.91 8.35 -11.21
CA LEU A 59 -9.40 7.00 -11.46
C LEU A 59 -10.07 6.86 -12.83
N SER A 60 -10.80 7.89 -13.28
CA SER A 60 -11.37 7.94 -14.62
C SER A 60 -10.27 7.92 -15.69
N SER A 61 -9.23 8.73 -15.51
CA SER A 61 -8.07 8.74 -16.42
C SER A 61 -7.33 7.40 -16.42
N ILE A 62 -7.19 6.74 -15.26
CA ILE A 62 -6.61 5.39 -15.19
C ILE A 62 -7.46 4.40 -15.99
N ALA A 63 -8.79 4.42 -15.86
CA ALA A 63 -9.69 3.53 -16.60
C ALA A 63 -9.60 3.72 -18.13
N GLU A 64 -9.53 4.96 -18.59
CA GLU A 64 -9.35 5.28 -20.01
C GLU A 64 -8.04 4.69 -20.54
N ASN A 65 -6.93 4.90 -19.83
CA ASN A 65 -5.63 4.38 -20.25
C ASN A 65 -5.52 2.84 -20.12
N LEU A 66 -6.22 2.22 -19.15
CA LEU A 66 -6.37 0.77 -19.09
C LEU A 66 -7.02 0.20 -20.37
N SER A 67 -8.09 0.84 -20.85
CA SER A 67 -8.75 0.44 -22.10
C SER A 67 -7.81 0.54 -23.30
N ILE A 68 -6.92 1.55 -23.31
CA ILE A 68 -5.88 1.68 -24.34
C ILE A 68 -4.89 0.52 -24.22
N CYS A 69 -4.38 0.22 -23.02
CA CYS A 69 -3.45 -0.91 -22.80
C CYS A 69 -4.07 -2.26 -23.14
N GLN A 70 -5.36 -2.47 -22.89
CA GLN A 70 -6.08 -3.69 -23.29
C GLN A 70 -6.14 -3.85 -24.82
N SER A 71 -6.29 -2.75 -25.56
CA SER A 71 -6.34 -2.73 -27.02
C SER A 71 -4.95 -2.74 -27.65
N ASN A 72 -3.98 -2.09 -27.03
CA ASN A 72 -2.59 -1.97 -27.45
C ASN A 72 -1.63 -2.16 -26.28
N PRO A 73 -1.26 -3.41 -25.94
CA PRO A 73 -0.40 -3.71 -24.79
C PRO A 73 1.01 -3.10 -24.88
N THR A 74 1.45 -2.65 -26.04
CA THR A 74 2.77 -2.04 -26.25
C THR A 74 2.77 -0.52 -26.08
N ASP A 75 1.64 0.08 -25.75
CA ASP A 75 1.51 1.51 -25.54
C ASP A 75 2.12 1.94 -24.20
N LEU A 76 3.40 2.28 -24.23
CA LEU A 76 4.13 2.73 -23.04
C LEU A 76 3.64 4.10 -22.52
N GLU A 77 3.03 4.93 -23.38
CA GLU A 77 2.46 6.22 -22.92
C GLU A 77 1.22 5.99 -22.07
N ALA A 78 0.36 5.05 -22.44
CA ALA A 78 -0.79 4.65 -21.63
C ALA A 78 -0.34 4.08 -20.28
N ILE A 79 0.68 3.18 -20.27
CA ILE A 79 1.26 2.65 -19.02
C ILE A 79 1.84 3.79 -18.17
N ALA A 80 2.53 4.75 -18.77
CA ALA A 80 3.10 5.90 -18.06
C ALA A 80 2.00 6.83 -17.51
N ALA A 81 0.88 6.99 -18.21
CA ALA A 81 -0.27 7.75 -17.73
C ALA A 81 -0.91 7.08 -16.50
N ILE A 82 -1.11 5.76 -16.53
CA ILE A 82 -1.61 4.99 -15.38
C ILE A 82 -0.66 5.15 -14.19
N ARG A 83 0.65 5.04 -14.40
CA ARG A 83 1.65 5.24 -13.34
C ARG A 83 1.54 6.62 -12.70
N ARG A 84 1.38 7.68 -13.52
CA ARG A 84 1.18 9.05 -13.00
C ARG A 84 -0.08 9.15 -12.15
N GLY A 85 -1.17 8.48 -12.54
CA GLY A 85 -2.40 8.42 -11.76
C GLY A 85 -2.18 7.81 -10.37
N PHE A 86 -1.53 6.64 -10.28
CA PHE A 86 -1.22 6.02 -8.99
C PHE A 86 -0.22 6.85 -8.17
N HIS A 87 0.72 7.53 -8.80
CA HIS A 87 1.61 8.47 -8.12
C HIS A 87 0.84 9.63 -7.46
N THR A 88 -0.15 10.18 -8.15
CA THR A 88 -1.03 11.22 -7.60
C THR A 88 -1.84 10.69 -6.42
N LEU A 89 -2.51 9.54 -6.57
CA LEU A 89 -3.29 8.91 -5.49
C LEU A 89 -2.45 8.61 -4.25
N LYS A 90 -1.20 8.16 -4.43
CA LYS A 90 -0.25 7.97 -3.32
C LYS A 90 0.01 9.27 -2.57
N GLY A 91 0.27 10.35 -3.30
CA GLY A 91 0.62 11.65 -2.72
C GLY A 91 -0.57 12.29 -2.00
N SER A 92 -1.70 12.43 -2.69
CA SER A 92 -2.90 13.08 -2.16
C SER A 92 -3.55 12.26 -1.03
N GLY A 93 -3.58 10.91 -1.15
CA GLY A 93 -4.03 10.04 -0.06
C GLY A 93 -3.22 10.19 1.23
N ARG A 94 -1.91 10.37 1.11
CA ARG A 94 -1.03 10.61 2.25
C ARG A 94 -1.32 11.95 2.95
N MET A 95 -1.67 12.98 2.19
CA MET A 95 -2.04 14.30 2.72
C MET A 95 -3.29 14.24 3.59
N VAL A 96 -4.24 13.38 3.24
CA VAL A 96 -5.47 13.15 4.01
C VAL A 96 -5.38 11.97 4.98
N LYS A 97 -4.18 11.47 5.24
CA LYS A 97 -3.87 10.40 6.20
C LYS A 97 -4.47 9.02 5.86
N LEU A 98 -4.85 8.79 4.60
CA LEU A 98 -5.26 7.48 4.09
C LEU A 98 -4.02 6.65 3.74
N TYR A 99 -3.30 6.20 4.77
CA TYR A 99 -1.99 5.57 4.61
C TYR A 99 -2.05 4.24 3.87
N ASP A 100 -3.06 3.41 4.15
CA ASP A 100 -3.22 2.10 3.50
C ASP A 100 -3.54 2.26 2.00
N LEU A 101 -4.40 3.20 1.63
CA LEU A 101 -4.66 3.56 0.24
C LEU A 101 -3.37 4.05 -0.44
N SER A 102 -2.61 4.91 0.23
CA SER A 102 -1.35 5.42 -0.29
C SER A 102 -0.30 4.33 -0.49
N GLU A 103 -0.25 3.34 0.41
CA GLU A 103 0.65 2.19 0.30
C GLU A 103 0.28 1.29 -0.88
N VAL A 104 -1.02 1.03 -1.10
CA VAL A 104 -1.51 0.31 -2.27
C VAL A 104 -1.09 1.03 -3.55
N ALA A 105 -1.37 2.32 -3.65
CA ALA A 105 -1.01 3.12 -4.82
C ALA A 105 0.51 3.13 -5.06
N TRP A 106 1.31 3.19 -4.00
CA TRP A 106 2.77 3.10 -4.10
C TRP A 106 3.25 1.76 -4.64
N ARG A 107 2.70 0.64 -4.17
CA ARG A 107 3.09 -0.69 -4.65
C ARG A 107 2.78 -0.88 -6.12
N ILE A 108 1.61 -0.44 -6.57
CA ILE A 108 1.24 -0.47 -7.98
C ILE A 108 2.18 0.42 -8.80
N GLU A 109 2.50 1.62 -8.31
CA GLU A 109 3.48 2.51 -8.95
C GLU A 109 4.86 1.83 -9.11
N GLN A 110 5.33 1.06 -8.10
CA GLN A 110 6.61 0.34 -8.20
C GLN A 110 6.58 -0.74 -9.30
N VAL A 111 5.49 -1.49 -9.42
CA VAL A 111 5.31 -2.44 -10.51
C VAL A 111 5.38 -1.73 -11.87
N LEU A 112 4.65 -0.63 -12.03
CA LEU A 112 4.63 0.15 -13.27
C LEU A 112 5.99 0.79 -13.60
N ASN A 113 6.74 1.26 -12.60
CA ASN A 113 8.11 1.76 -12.80
C ASN A 113 9.01 0.68 -13.40
N ARG A 114 8.89 -0.56 -12.93
CA ARG A 114 9.62 -1.68 -13.49
C ARG A 114 9.23 -1.95 -14.95
N TRP A 115 7.93 -2.07 -15.26
CA TRP A 115 7.43 -2.29 -16.63
C TRP A 115 7.94 -1.23 -17.60
N LEU A 116 7.89 0.03 -17.21
CA LEU A 116 8.40 1.15 -18.02
C LEU A 116 9.92 1.10 -18.19
N SER A 117 10.68 0.74 -17.15
CA SER A 117 12.13 0.63 -17.24
C SER A 117 12.60 -0.52 -18.16
N GLU A 118 11.87 -1.63 -18.14
CA GLU A 118 12.11 -2.80 -19.00
C GLU A 118 11.48 -2.63 -20.39
N ARG A 119 10.69 -1.56 -20.61
CA ARG A 119 9.92 -1.31 -21.85
C ARG A 119 9.04 -2.51 -22.22
N SER A 120 8.52 -3.21 -21.22
CA SER A 120 7.73 -4.42 -21.39
C SER A 120 6.29 -4.09 -21.79
N PRO A 121 5.67 -4.90 -22.68
CA PRO A 121 4.25 -4.76 -22.98
C PRO A 121 3.41 -5.08 -21.73
N ALA A 122 2.19 -4.52 -21.67
CA ALA A 122 1.25 -4.84 -20.62
C ALA A 122 0.83 -6.32 -20.72
N THR A 123 1.15 -7.12 -19.70
CA THR A 123 0.69 -8.51 -19.61
C THR A 123 -0.71 -8.56 -19.00
N LYS A 124 -1.38 -9.73 -19.15
CA LYS A 124 -2.69 -9.92 -18.54
C LYS A 124 -2.65 -9.72 -17.01
N GLU A 125 -1.63 -10.24 -16.38
CA GLU A 125 -1.44 -10.15 -14.93
C GLU A 125 -1.23 -8.70 -14.48
N LEU A 126 -0.51 -7.89 -15.26
CA LEU A 126 -0.39 -6.45 -14.99
C LEU A 126 -1.76 -5.77 -15.12
N LEU A 127 -2.50 -6.04 -16.18
CA LEU A 127 -3.83 -5.45 -16.40
C LEU A 127 -4.80 -5.85 -15.28
N ASP A 128 -4.79 -7.12 -14.85
CA ASP A 128 -5.59 -7.61 -13.73
C ASP A 128 -5.26 -6.87 -12.41
N LEU A 129 -3.97 -6.64 -12.11
CA LEU A 129 -3.56 -5.83 -10.95
C LEU A 129 -4.07 -4.40 -11.04
N LEU A 130 -3.93 -3.76 -12.20
CA LEU A 130 -4.30 -2.36 -12.40
C LEU A 130 -5.81 -2.16 -12.30
N GLU A 131 -6.59 -3.06 -12.90
CA GLU A 131 -8.04 -3.06 -12.84
C GLU A 131 -8.54 -3.31 -11.39
N CYS A 132 -7.97 -4.29 -10.71
CA CYS A 132 -8.26 -4.55 -9.30
C CYS A 132 -7.95 -3.34 -8.43
N GLY A 133 -6.77 -2.72 -8.61
CA GLY A 133 -6.36 -1.53 -7.87
C GLY A 133 -7.27 -0.33 -8.10
N GLN A 134 -7.61 -0.04 -9.35
CA GLN A 134 -8.52 1.06 -9.72
C GLN A 134 -9.91 0.84 -9.11
N ASN A 135 -10.49 -0.36 -9.23
CA ASN A 135 -11.81 -0.70 -8.70
C ASN A 135 -11.86 -0.64 -7.17
N ARG A 136 -10.85 -1.18 -6.48
CA ARG A 136 -10.77 -1.17 -5.01
C ARG A 136 -10.63 0.23 -4.45
N ILE A 137 -9.70 1.04 -5.00
CA ILE A 137 -9.52 2.43 -4.56
C ILE A 137 -10.81 3.23 -4.82
N GLY A 138 -11.47 3.03 -5.97
CA GLY A 138 -12.75 3.64 -6.28
C GLY A 138 -13.84 3.29 -5.23
N ALA A 139 -13.96 2.01 -4.87
CA ALA A 139 -14.91 1.56 -3.86
C ALA A 139 -14.62 2.17 -2.47
N TRP A 140 -13.34 2.29 -2.08
CA TRP A 140 -12.94 2.95 -0.83
C TRP A 140 -13.28 4.44 -0.82
N CYS A 141 -12.99 5.16 -1.93
CA CYS A 141 -13.36 6.56 -2.09
C CYS A 141 -14.88 6.75 -2.04
N ASP A 142 -15.65 5.87 -2.66
CA ASP A 142 -17.12 5.89 -2.62
C ASP A 142 -17.66 5.64 -1.21
N SER A 143 -17.07 4.73 -0.45
CA SER A 143 -17.44 4.47 0.95
C SER A 143 -17.15 5.69 1.82
N LEU A 144 -15.96 6.27 1.70
CA LEU A 144 -15.59 7.51 2.39
C LEU A 144 -16.56 8.65 2.09
N LYS A 145 -16.97 8.81 0.82
CA LYS A 145 -17.91 9.83 0.39
C LYS A 145 -19.31 9.64 0.96
N LYS A 146 -19.79 8.39 1.07
CA LYS A 146 -21.14 8.05 1.51
C LYS A 146 -21.30 8.00 3.02
N THR A 147 -20.35 7.40 3.71
CA THR A 147 -20.44 7.07 5.14
C THR A 147 -19.40 7.76 6.00
N GLY A 148 -18.40 8.36 5.37
CA GLY A 148 -17.25 8.91 6.07
C GLY A 148 -16.26 7.85 6.56
N ILE A 149 -16.48 6.59 6.31
CA ILE A 149 -15.63 5.47 6.75
C ILE A 149 -15.38 4.56 5.55
N ALA A 150 -14.16 4.07 5.41
CA ALA A 150 -13.82 3.00 4.48
C ALA A 150 -13.02 1.93 5.21
N GLU A 151 -13.43 0.69 5.05
CA GLU A 151 -12.64 -0.48 5.44
C GLU A 151 -11.68 -0.81 4.29
N ILE A 152 -10.40 -0.52 4.51
CA ILE A 152 -9.37 -0.69 3.49
C ILE A 152 -8.63 -1.99 3.78
N ASP A 153 -8.90 -3.04 2.99
CA ASP A 153 -8.14 -4.28 3.00
C ASP A 153 -7.17 -4.30 1.80
N PRO A 154 -5.86 -4.09 2.03
CA PRO A 154 -4.87 -4.06 0.97
C PRO A 154 -4.28 -5.43 0.63
N ALA A 155 -4.61 -6.50 1.35
CA ALA A 155 -3.89 -7.78 1.33
C ALA A 155 -3.82 -8.40 -0.07
N GLU A 156 -4.93 -8.45 -0.79
CA GLU A 156 -4.99 -9.00 -2.15
C GLU A 156 -4.10 -8.22 -3.12
N LEU A 157 -4.20 -6.89 -3.09
CA LEU A 157 -3.40 -6.01 -3.95
C LEU A 157 -1.90 -6.09 -3.64
N PHE A 158 -1.55 -6.24 -2.37
CA PHE A 158 -0.16 -6.45 -1.96
C PHE A 158 0.41 -7.75 -2.51
N GLU A 159 -0.38 -8.82 -2.47
CA GLU A 159 0.04 -10.12 -2.98
C GLU A 159 0.19 -10.10 -4.50
N LEU A 160 -0.77 -9.54 -5.24
CA LEU A 160 -0.68 -9.38 -6.69
C LEU A 160 0.53 -8.54 -7.11
N ALA A 161 0.75 -7.40 -6.46
CA ALA A 161 1.91 -6.56 -6.74
C ALA A 161 3.22 -7.28 -6.41
N ARG A 162 3.27 -8.03 -5.31
CA ARG A 162 4.44 -8.83 -4.92
C ARG A 162 4.75 -9.90 -5.98
N GLN A 163 3.76 -10.63 -6.44
CA GLN A 163 3.94 -11.67 -7.46
C GLN A 163 4.55 -11.08 -8.72
N LEU A 164 4.03 -9.96 -9.21
CA LEU A 164 4.55 -9.29 -10.39
C LEU A 164 5.97 -8.75 -10.21
N MET A 165 6.34 -8.31 -9.01
CA MET A 165 7.70 -7.85 -8.72
C MET A 165 8.71 -9.00 -8.73
N TYR A 166 8.31 -10.24 -8.44
CA TYR A 166 9.23 -11.39 -8.32
C TYR A 166 9.14 -12.39 -9.46
N ALA A 167 8.05 -12.43 -10.26
CA ALA A 167 7.83 -13.39 -11.33
C ALA A 167 8.89 -13.35 -12.45
N SER A 168 9.51 -12.22 -12.71
CA SER A 168 10.50 -12.08 -13.81
C SER A 168 11.91 -12.60 -13.47
N GLY A 169 12.12 -13.16 -12.27
CA GLY A 169 13.40 -13.80 -11.91
C GLY A 169 13.53 -15.25 -12.33
N SER A 170 12.42 -15.92 -12.67
CA SER A 170 12.39 -17.38 -12.90
C SER A 170 12.45 -17.82 -14.36
N GLU A 171 12.14 -16.96 -15.32
CA GLU A 171 12.08 -17.38 -16.74
C GLU A 171 13.39 -17.21 -17.52
N ARG A 172 14.46 -16.72 -16.90
CA ARG A 172 15.77 -16.54 -17.57
C ARG A 172 16.73 -17.71 -17.41
N SER A 173 16.34 -18.80 -16.76
CA SER A 173 17.24 -19.92 -16.48
C SER A 173 17.10 -21.13 -17.41
N ASP A 174 16.22 -21.09 -18.42
CA ASP A 174 15.96 -22.27 -19.24
C ASP A 174 15.95 -22.00 -20.77
N VAL A 175 16.95 -21.24 -21.25
CA VAL A 175 17.24 -21.19 -22.69
C VAL A 175 18.75 -21.29 -22.91
N GLY A 176 19.23 -22.50 -23.19
CA GLY A 176 20.45 -22.62 -23.96
C GLY A 176 21.56 -23.51 -23.46
N GLU A 177 21.32 -24.80 -23.34
CA GLU A 177 22.34 -25.77 -23.75
C GLU A 177 21.90 -26.39 -25.09
N ILE A 178 22.23 -25.73 -26.17
CA ILE A 178 22.26 -26.37 -27.47
C ILE A 178 23.62 -27.08 -27.55
N GLU A 179 23.61 -28.37 -27.31
CA GLU A 179 24.74 -29.26 -27.64
C GLU A 179 25.03 -29.16 -29.12
N THR A 180 26.12 -28.56 -29.48
CA THR A 180 26.72 -28.71 -30.81
C THR A 180 27.44 -30.04 -30.87
N GLU A 181 26.76 -31.11 -31.25
CA GLU A 181 27.41 -32.31 -31.71
C GLU A 181 28.12 -32.01 -33.04
N THR A 182 29.41 -31.89 -32.96
CA THR A 182 30.31 -31.91 -34.13
C THR A 182 30.53 -33.37 -34.50
N GLN A 183 29.92 -33.81 -35.56
CA GLN A 183 30.36 -35.04 -36.27
C GLN A 183 31.46 -34.70 -37.24
N GLY A 184 32.62 -35.39 -37.04
CA GLY A 184 33.83 -35.32 -37.79
C GLY A 184 33.83 -36.00 -39.17
#